data_3931376faed3833f90ef452152f1c4bc
#
_entry.id   3931376faed3833f90ef452152f1c4bc
#
_cell.length_a   1.000
_cell.length_b   1.000
_cell.length_c   1.000
_cell.angle_alpha   90.00
_cell.angle_beta   90.00
_cell.angle_gamma   90.00
#
_symmetry.space_group_name_H-M   'P 1'
#
loop_
_entity.id
_entity.type
_entity.pdbx_description
1 polymer ?
#
loop_
_entity_poly.entity_id
_entity_poly.type
_entity_poly.pdbx_seq_one_letter_code
_entity_poly.pdbx_strand_id
1 'polypeptide(L)'
;MSRTERLLDLLQILRRHRAPILGSALAAELGVSLRTLYRDVATLRGQGAAIEGEPGIGYLLRPGFTLPPLMFSTEELEALVLGSRWVALRSDDRGLAAAGRDALAKIAAVLPDELRREVEAATLLVGPATPHIDTVDTGLVREAIRREHKLEISYRDADGRRTTRTIWPFAIGFFERARVVVAWCERRRGYRHFRLDRVTKVEVTAARYPRGRAALLAEWRQGGGQGESHAQPVTRSAADKN
;
A
#
# COMPACT_ATOMS: atom_id res chain seq x y z
N MET A 1 -5.71 -7.56 35.74
CA MET A 1 -5.39 -7.12 34.37
C MET A 1 -3.88 -7.14 34.19
N SER A 2 -3.37 -7.89 33.23
CA SER A 2 -1.96 -7.91 32.92
C SER A 2 -1.51 -6.57 32.31
N ARG A 3 -0.19 -6.29 32.27
CA ARG A 3 0.34 -5.08 31.64
C ARG A 3 0.00 -5.04 30.14
N THR A 4 0.06 -6.17 29.49
CA THR A 4 -0.23 -6.29 28.05
C THR A 4 -1.69 -6.02 27.77
N GLU A 5 -2.62 -6.64 28.49
CA GLU A 5 -4.06 -6.39 28.36
C GLU A 5 -4.36 -4.89 28.53
N ARG A 6 -3.78 -4.26 29.54
CA ARG A 6 -4.01 -2.84 29.82
C ARG A 6 -3.50 -1.92 28.70
N LEU A 7 -2.34 -2.22 28.09
CA LEU A 7 -1.84 -1.46 26.95
C LEU A 7 -2.76 -1.56 25.75
N LEU A 8 -3.33 -2.74 25.51
CA LEU A 8 -4.30 -2.98 24.45
C LEU A 8 -5.60 -2.23 24.69
N ASP A 9 -6.10 -2.27 25.91
CA ASP A 9 -7.32 -1.55 26.30
C ASP A 9 -7.13 -0.03 26.17
N LEU A 10 -5.97 0.49 26.58
CA LEU A 10 -5.63 1.90 26.39
C LEU A 10 -5.66 2.32 24.92
N LEU A 11 -5.08 1.50 24.02
CA LEU A 11 -5.14 1.75 22.59
C LEU A 11 -6.58 1.72 22.07
N GLN A 12 -7.41 0.79 22.52
CA GLN A 12 -8.79 0.68 22.09
C GLN A 12 -9.62 1.87 22.57
N ILE A 13 -9.43 2.33 23.81
CA ILE A 13 -10.09 3.52 24.34
C ILE A 13 -9.71 4.73 23.50
N LEU A 14 -8.40 4.98 23.29
CA LEU A 14 -7.94 6.11 22.50
C LEU A 14 -8.49 6.09 21.07
N ARG A 15 -8.69 4.92 20.45
CA ARG A 15 -9.26 4.78 19.10
C ARG A 15 -10.72 5.20 18.99
N ARG A 16 -11.51 5.04 20.04
CA ARG A 16 -12.92 5.44 20.04
C ARG A 16 -13.08 6.95 20.07
N HIS A 17 -12.07 7.67 20.53
CA HIS A 17 -12.10 9.12 20.68
C HIS A 17 -11.47 9.83 19.50
N ARG A 18 -12.21 10.79 18.93
CA ARG A 18 -11.73 11.66 17.86
C ARG A 18 -11.20 13.01 18.35
N ALA A 19 -11.33 13.27 19.65
CA ALA A 19 -10.84 14.46 20.34
C ALA A 19 -9.94 14.02 21.51
N PRO A 20 -9.04 14.91 21.99
CA PRO A 20 -8.19 14.61 23.14
C PRO A 20 -9.03 14.24 24.38
N ILE A 21 -8.67 13.12 25.03
CA ILE A 21 -9.28 12.65 26.29
C ILE A 21 -8.31 12.89 27.45
N LEU A 22 -8.80 13.43 28.55
CA LEU A 22 -7.98 13.73 29.72
C LEU A 22 -7.38 12.46 30.32
N GLY A 23 -6.13 12.56 30.80
CA GLY A 23 -5.44 11.44 31.45
C GLY A 23 -6.18 10.91 32.67
N SER A 24 -6.87 11.77 33.41
CA SER A 24 -7.71 11.35 34.55
C SER A 24 -8.87 10.46 34.11
N ALA A 25 -9.52 10.78 32.99
CA ALA A 25 -10.61 9.97 32.46
C ALA A 25 -10.11 8.61 31.96
N LEU A 26 -8.98 8.58 31.24
CA LEU A 26 -8.32 7.33 30.79
C LEU A 26 -7.92 6.46 31.99
N ALA A 27 -7.33 7.06 33.03
CA ALA A 27 -6.91 6.32 34.21
C ALA A 27 -8.11 5.74 34.96
N ALA A 28 -9.22 6.48 35.06
CA ALA A 28 -10.46 6.01 35.67
C ALA A 28 -11.07 4.85 34.87
N GLU A 29 -11.17 4.95 33.55
CA GLU A 29 -11.73 3.92 32.68
C GLU A 29 -10.90 2.62 32.71
N LEU A 30 -9.55 2.74 32.81
CA LEU A 30 -8.66 1.59 32.95
C LEU A 30 -8.51 1.06 34.39
N GLY A 31 -9.05 1.75 35.38
CA GLY A 31 -8.90 1.38 36.78
C GLY A 31 -7.46 1.47 37.30
N VAL A 32 -6.68 2.45 36.83
CA VAL A 32 -5.25 2.61 37.19
C VAL A 32 -4.93 4.00 37.70
N SER A 33 -3.76 4.16 38.35
CA SER A 33 -3.27 5.48 38.75
C SER A 33 -2.78 6.30 37.52
N LEU A 34 -2.83 7.63 37.61
CA LEU A 34 -2.25 8.54 36.60
C LEU A 34 -0.77 8.22 36.28
N ARG A 35 0.01 7.88 37.30
CA ARG A 35 1.42 7.48 37.13
C ARG A 35 1.54 6.23 36.24
N THR A 36 0.66 5.26 36.44
CA THR A 36 0.64 4.04 35.61
C THR A 36 0.22 4.37 34.19
N LEU A 37 -0.83 5.18 33.99
CA LEU A 37 -1.26 5.63 32.69
C LEU A 37 -0.11 6.32 31.90
N TYR A 38 0.57 7.28 32.53
CA TYR A 38 1.65 8.01 31.84
C TYR A 38 2.80 7.09 31.42
N ARG A 39 3.14 6.10 32.22
CA ARG A 39 4.12 5.09 31.88
C ARG A 39 3.66 4.21 30.70
N ASP A 40 2.39 3.85 30.68
CA ASP A 40 1.79 3.06 29.61
C ASP A 40 1.72 3.85 28.29
N VAL A 41 1.34 5.13 28.35
CA VAL A 41 1.40 6.04 27.18
C VAL A 41 2.85 6.17 26.65
N ALA A 42 3.84 6.35 27.53
CA ALA A 42 5.24 6.41 27.14
C ALA A 42 5.72 5.09 26.50
N THR A 43 5.25 3.96 27.02
CA THR A 43 5.54 2.64 26.45
C THR A 43 4.98 2.50 25.04
N LEU A 44 3.71 2.87 24.83
CA LEU A 44 3.06 2.81 23.51
C LEU A 44 3.71 3.75 22.51
N ARG A 45 4.08 4.96 22.93
CA ARG A 45 4.86 5.90 22.08
C ARG A 45 6.21 5.29 21.66
N GLY A 46 6.93 4.67 22.60
CA GLY A 46 8.17 3.97 22.32
C GLY A 46 8.01 2.77 21.37
N GLN A 47 6.82 2.18 21.30
CA GLN A 47 6.44 1.14 20.35
C GLN A 47 5.89 1.67 19.01
N GLY A 48 5.90 2.99 18.81
CA GLY A 48 5.50 3.62 17.57
C GLY A 48 4.04 4.06 17.49
N ALA A 49 3.28 4.01 18.60
CA ALA A 49 1.94 4.58 18.61
C ALA A 49 1.98 6.11 18.52
N ALA A 50 1.30 6.69 17.52
CA ALA A 50 1.23 8.14 17.32
C ALA A 50 0.24 8.78 18.30
N ILE A 51 0.56 8.71 19.61
CA ILE A 51 -0.24 9.35 20.67
C ILE A 51 0.29 10.77 20.87
N GLU A 52 -0.54 11.76 20.57
CA GLU A 52 -0.27 13.18 20.86
C GLU A 52 -0.90 13.60 22.18
N GLY A 53 -0.38 14.68 22.76
CA GLY A 53 -0.92 15.26 23.99
C GLY A 53 0.03 15.15 25.18
N GLU A 54 -0.35 15.82 26.28
CA GLU A 54 0.44 15.97 27.49
C GLU A 54 -0.46 15.89 28.73
N PRO A 55 0.11 15.63 29.92
CA PRO A 55 -0.62 15.74 31.19
C PRO A 55 -1.36 17.07 31.30
N GLY A 56 -2.65 17.02 31.63
CA GLY A 56 -3.51 18.20 31.77
C GLY A 56 -4.19 18.68 30.48
N ILE A 57 -3.66 18.37 29.30
CA ILE A 57 -4.27 18.74 28.00
C ILE A 57 -5.13 17.58 27.49
N GLY A 58 -4.67 16.35 27.66
CA GLY A 58 -5.31 15.15 27.18
C GLY A 58 -4.49 14.43 26.11
N TYR A 59 -4.91 13.22 25.76
CA TYR A 59 -4.25 12.33 24.82
C TYR A 59 -5.17 11.98 23.67
N LEU A 60 -4.61 12.01 22.46
CA LEU A 60 -5.29 11.65 21.21
C LEU A 60 -4.41 10.70 20.43
N LEU A 61 -4.95 9.57 20.02
CA LEU A 61 -4.28 8.70 19.05
C LEU A 61 -4.54 9.21 17.65
N ARG A 62 -3.50 9.67 16.99
CA ARG A 62 -3.59 10.04 15.56
C ARG A 62 -3.81 8.82 14.71
N PRO A 63 -4.56 8.94 13.61
CA PRO A 63 -4.61 7.90 12.59
C PRO A 63 -3.18 7.61 12.12
N GLY A 64 -2.67 6.45 12.45
CA GLY A 64 -1.30 6.02 12.15
C GLY A 64 -1.27 4.53 11.85
N PHE A 65 -0.14 4.05 11.38
CA PHE A 65 0.07 2.70 10.88
C PHE A 65 0.23 1.61 11.97
N THR A 66 -0.25 1.83 13.18
CA THR A 66 -0.30 0.78 14.20
C THR A 66 -1.51 -0.11 13.94
N LEU A 67 -1.25 -1.31 13.47
CA LEU A 67 -2.26 -2.36 13.44
C LEU A 67 -2.55 -2.80 14.88
N PRO A 68 -3.82 -3.08 15.25
CA PRO A 68 -4.15 -3.74 16.51
C PRO A 68 -3.46 -5.11 16.57
N PRO A 69 -3.41 -5.76 17.75
CA PRO A 69 -3.11 -7.18 17.79
C PRO A 69 -4.06 -7.88 16.84
N LEU A 70 -3.50 -8.39 15.75
CA LEU A 70 -4.24 -9.20 14.80
C LEU A 70 -3.96 -10.66 15.17
N MET A 71 -5.02 -11.43 15.31
CA MET A 71 -4.92 -12.89 15.41
C MET A 71 -5.11 -13.43 14.00
N PHE A 72 -4.12 -14.13 13.49
CA PHE A 72 -4.14 -14.76 12.19
C PHE A 72 -4.27 -16.26 12.34
N SER A 73 -5.05 -16.91 11.48
CA SER A 73 -4.99 -18.35 11.28
C SER A 73 -3.70 -18.72 10.52
N THR A 74 -3.35 -20.00 10.50
CA THR A 74 -2.18 -20.49 9.76
C THR A 74 -2.30 -20.14 8.28
N GLU A 75 -3.46 -20.33 7.67
CA GLU A 75 -3.72 -20.03 6.26
C GLU A 75 -3.61 -18.53 5.96
N GLU A 76 -4.07 -17.67 6.88
CA GLU A 76 -3.93 -16.22 6.73
C GLU A 76 -2.47 -15.78 6.80
N LEU A 77 -1.68 -16.38 7.69
CA LEU A 77 -0.23 -16.16 7.76
C LEU A 77 0.47 -16.62 6.49
N GLU A 78 0.15 -17.80 5.97
CA GLU A 78 0.68 -18.30 4.69
C GLU A 78 0.37 -17.35 3.53
N ALA A 79 -0.86 -16.86 3.44
CA ALA A 79 -1.27 -15.88 2.43
C ALA A 79 -0.49 -14.56 2.54
N LEU A 80 -0.30 -14.03 3.76
CA LEU A 80 0.47 -12.82 4.01
C LEU A 80 1.95 -13.00 3.64
N VAL A 81 2.54 -14.13 4.02
CA VAL A 81 3.93 -14.48 3.72
C VAL A 81 4.13 -14.64 2.22
N LEU A 82 3.26 -15.39 1.54
CA LEU A 82 3.32 -15.57 0.10
C LEU A 82 3.19 -14.23 -0.64
N GLY A 83 2.21 -13.41 -0.25
CA GLY A 83 2.01 -12.07 -0.84
C GLY A 83 3.21 -11.15 -0.62
N SER A 84 3.77 -11.14 0.58
CA SER A 84 4.96 -10.33 0.90
C SER A 84 6.20 -10.81 0.16
N ARG A 85 6.42 -12.13 0.04
CA ARG A 85 7.49 -12.73 -0.78
C ARG A 85 7.33 -12.38 -2.25
N TRP A 86 6.09 -12.47 -2.76
CA TRP A 86 5.79 -12.09 -4.15
C TRP A 86 6.17 -10.64 -4.42
N VAL A 87 5.78 -9.72 -3.55
CA VAL A 87 6.13 -8.29 -3.65
C VAL A 87 7.64 -8.09 -3.57
N ALA A 88 8.31 -8.73 -2.60
CA ALA A 88 9.76 -8.61 -2.38
C ALA A 88 10.59 -9.08 -3.58
N LEU A 89 10.14 -10.15 -4.28
CA LEU A 89 10.88 -10.78 -5.37
C LEU A 89 10.47 -10.27 -6.77
N ARG A 90 9.23 -9.85 -6.95
CA ARG A 90 8.66 -9.53 -8.26
C ARG A 90 8.33 -8.06 -8.48
N SER A 91 8.52 -7.21 -7.46
CA SER A 91 8.29 -5.76 -7.63
C SER A 91 9.52 -5.08 -8.22
N ASP A 92 9.31 -4.33 -9.30
CA ASP A 92 10.33 -3.46 -9.91
C ASP A 92 10.54 -2.18 -9.08
N ASP A 93 9.60 -1.85 -8.20
CA ASP A 93 9.68 -0.77 -7.23
C ASP A 93 10.54 -1.22 -6.04
N ARG A 94 11.78 -0.72 -5.99
CA ARG A 94 12.74 -1.04 -4.93
C ARG A 94 12.22 -0.74 -3.53
N GLY A 95 11.47 0.37 -3.37
CA GLY A 95 10.86 0.76 -2.11
C GLY A 95 9.76 -0.23 -1.67
N LEU A 96 8.93 -0.65 -2.62
CA LEU A 96 7.88 -1.63 -2.34
C LEU A 96 8.47 -3.01 -2.07
N ALA A 97 9.51 -3.42 -2.80
CA ALA A 97 10.23 -4.67 -2.54
C ALA A 97 10.89 -4.69 -1.17
N ALA A 98 11.52 -3.58 -0.74
CA ALA A 98 12.08 -3.43 0.61
C ALA A 98 10.97 -3.54 1.67
N ALA A 99 9.85 -2.82 1.48
CA ALA A 99 8.71 -2.88 2.39
C ALA A 99 8.13 -4.30 2.53
N GLY A 100 8.13 -5.09 1.44
CA GLY A 100 7.74 -6.50 1.49
C GLY A 100 8.67 -7.34 2.37
N ARG A 101 9.98 -7.16 2.27
CA ARG A 101 10.96 -7.82 3.16
C ARG A 101 10.81 -7.40 4.62
N ASP A 102 10.65 -6.10 4.87
CA ASP A 102 10.48 -5.57 6.22
C ASP A 102 9.17 -6.08 6.87
N ALA A 103 8.10 -6.22 6.09
CA ALA A 103 6.84 -6.80 6.56
C ALA A 103 7.04 -8.26 6.99
N LEU A 104 7.74 -9.06 6.17
CA LEU A 104 8.09 -10.45 6.52
C LEU A 104 8.90 -10.54 7.80
N ALA A 105 9.93 -9.71 7.94
CA ALA A 105 10.76 -9.67 9.15
C ALA A 105 9.94 -9.34 10.40
N LYS A 106 9.01 -8.38 10.30
CA LYS A 106 8.11 -8.01 11.41
C LYS A 106 7.14 -9.13 11.77
N ILE A 107 6.58 -9.82 10.79
CA ILE A 107 5.71 -10.99 11.01
C ILE A 107 6.51 -12.08 11.72
N ALA A 108 7.68 -12.45 11.19
CA ALA A 108 8.52 -13.49 11.77
C ALA A 108 8.95 -13.19 13.21
N ALA A 109 9.20 -11.92 13.54
CA ALA A 109 9.64 -11.50 14.88
C ALA A 109 8.60 -11.67 15.99
N VAL A 110 7.31 -11.75 15.63
CA VAL A 110 6.20 -11.90 16.61
C VAL A 110 5.60 -13.31 16.65
N LEU A 111 6.00 -14.19 15.73
CA LEU A 111 5.51 -15.55 15.67
C LEU A 111 6.16 -16.44 16.74
N PRO A 112 5.42 -17.38 17.36
CA PRO A 112 5.98 -18.50 18.11
C PRO A 112 6.98 -19.30 17.24
N ASP A 113 7.96 -19.93 17.89
CA ASP A 113 9.06 -20.61 17.18
C ASP A 113 8.58 -21.76 16.25
N GLU A 114 7.48 -22.42 16.58
CA GLU A 114 6.88 -23.44 15.73
C GLU A 114 6.32 -22.83 14.43
N LEU A 115 5.47 -21.81 14.53
CA LEU A 115 4.90 -21.12 13.38
C LEU A 115 5.97 -20.39 12.56
N ARG A 116 7.02 -19.88 13.21
CA ARG A 116 8.17 -19.29 12.51
C ARG A 116 8.86 -20.32 11.64
N ARG A 117 9.12 -21.50 12.17
CA ARG A 117 9.72 -22.60 11.41
C ARG A 117 8.84 -23.06 10.24
N GLU A 118 7.51 -23.13 10.41
CA GLU A 118 6.58 -23.41 9.34
C GLU A 118 6.62 -22.35 8.24
N VAL A 119 6.64 -21.06 8.61
CA VAL A 119 6.77 -19.94 7.65
C VAL A 119 8.12 -19.97 6.93
N GLU A 120 9.22 -20.31 7.61
CA GLU A 120 10.56 -20.42 7.02
C GLU A 120 10.68 -21.65 6.12
N ALA A 121 10.09 -22.78 6.53
CA ALA A 121 10.02 -24.02 5.75
C ALA A 121 8.95 -23.98 4.65
N ALA A 122 8.33 -22.81 4.41
CA ALA A 122 7.15 -22.67 3.58
C ALA A 122 7.24 -23.43 2.26
N THR A 123 6.25 -24.27 2.03
CA THR A 123 6.06 -25.05 0.80
C THR A 123 5.60 -24.18 -0.38
N LEU A 124 5.12 -22.97 -0.10
CA LEU A 124 4.66 -22.00 -1.11
C LEU A 124 5.83 -21.15 -1.61
N LEU A 125 6.28 -21.44 -2.81
CA LEU A 125 7.39 -20.77 -3.45
C LEU A 125 6.90 -19.72 -4.46
N VAL A 126 7.57 -18.57 -4.49
CA VAL A 126 7.37 -17.57 -5.55
C VAL A 126 8.34 -17.88 -6.69
N GLY A 127 7.82 -18.21 -7.84
CA GLY A 127 8.64 -18.43 -9.04
C GLY A 127 9.37 -17.15 -9.47
N PRO A 128 10.42 -17.28 -10.30
CA PRO A 128 11.20 -16.14 -10.76
C PRO A 128 10.31 -15.14 -11.51
N ALA A 129 10.63 -13.85 -11.36
CA ALA A 129 9.96 -12.81 -12.13
C ALA A 129 10.33 -12.95 -13.61
N THR A 130 9.35 -12.84 -14.51
CA THR A 130 9.65 -12.54 -15.90
C THR A 130 10.26 -11.14 -15.95
N PRO A 131 11.45 -10.96 -16.52
CA PRO A 131 12.07 -9.64 -16.61
C PRO A 131 11.11 -8.68 -17.32
N HIS A 132 10.64 -7.67 -16.63
CA HIS A 132 9.94 -6.54 -17.23
C HIS A 132 10.99 -5.49 -17.54
N ILE A 133 11.12 -5.13 -18.81
CA ILE A 133 11.95 -4.01 -19.24
C ILE A 133 11.08 -2.75 -19.16
N ASP A 134 10.69 -2.38 -17.95
CA ASP A 134 10.09 -1.06 -17.74
C ASP A 134 11.22 -0.02 -17.78
N THR A 135 11.13 0.91 -18.71
CA THR A 135 12.06 2.04 -18.83
C THR A 135 11.80 3.13 -17.78
N VAL A 136 10.73 2.94 -16.99
CA VAL A 136 10.22 3.90 -16.01
C VAL A 136 10.22 3.28 -14.62
N ASP A 137 10.75 4.01 -13.65
CA ASP A 137 10.69 3.63 -12.25
C ASP A 137 9.24 3.67 -11.73
N THR A 138 8.69 2.48 -11.44
CA THR A 138 7.35 2.32 -10.87
C THR A 138 7.21 3.03 -9.52
N GLY A 139 8.29 3.12 -8.74
CA GLY A 139 8.32 3.83 -7.46
C GLY A 139 8.06 5.33 -7.61
N LEU A 140 8.61 5.94 -8.67
CA LEU A 140 8.36 7.35 -9.02
C LEU A 140 6.88 7.59 -9.34
N VAL A 141 6.27 6.70 -10.14
CA VAL A 141 4.84 6.80 -10.48
C VAL A 141 3.97 6.63 -9.24
N ARG A 142 4.30 5.66 -8.38
CA ARG A 142 3.57 5.42 -7.12
C ARG A 142 3.66 6.61 -6.17
N GLU A 143 4.81 7.28 -6.11
CA GLU A 143 4.98 8.49 -5.30
C GLU A 143 4.18 9.67 -5.87
N ALA A 144 4.16 9.86 -7.19
CA ALA A 144 3.33 10.87 -7.85
C ALA A 144 1.83 10.64 -7.55
N ILE A 145 1.36 9.39 -7.59
CA ILE A 145 -0.01 9.02 -7.20
C ILE A 145 -0.28 9.40 -5.74
N ARG A 146 0.66 9.11 -4.83
CA ARG A 146 0.50 9.40 -3.40
C ARG A 146 0.39 10.90 -3.13
N ARG A 147 1.22 11.68 -3.82
CA ARG A 147 1.25 13.15 -3.70
C ARG A 147 0.25 13.88 -4.59
N GLU A 148 -0.49 13.13 -5.42
CA GLU A 148 -1.47 13.66 -6.37
C GLU A 148 -0.84 14.65 -7.38
N HIS A 149 0.37 14.37 -7.84
CA HIS A 149 1.08 15.16 -8.83
C HIS A 149 0.80 14.66 -10.25
N LYS A 150 0.62 15.61 -11.19
CA LYS A 150 0.51 15.28 -12.61
C LYS A 150 1.84 14.73 -13.12
N LEU A 151 1.73 13.81 -14.08
CA LEU A 151 2.88 13.30 -14.84
C LEU A 151 2.81 13.77 -16.28
N GLU A 152 3.93 14.18 -16.81
CA GLU A 152 4.14 14.28 -18.26
C GLU A 152 4.85 13.01 -18.73
N ILE A 153 4.24 12.30 -19.67
CA ILE A 153 4.76 11.04 -20.21
C ILE A 153 4.95 11.12 -21.70
N SER A 154 6.07 10.58 -22.20
CA SER A 154 6.25 10.23 -23.60
C SER A 154 5.80 8.80 -23.81
N TYR A 155 4.73 8.59 -24.57
CA TYR A 155 4.06 7.30 -24.74
C TYR A 155 4.13 6.84 -26.19
N ARG A 156 4.47 5.55 -26.38
CA ARG A 156 4.43 4.87 -27.66
C ARG A 156 3.17 3.99 -27.71
N ASP A 157 2.27 4.27 -28.63
CA ASP A 157 1.07 3.46 -28.80
C ASP A 157 1.37 2.10 -29.47
N ALA A 158 0.32 1.30 -29.73
CA ALA A 158 0.46 0.00 -30.37
C ALA A 158 1.01 0.08 -31.80
N ASP A 159 0.72 1.21 -32.50
CA ASP A 159 1.18 1.49 -33.86
C ASP A 159 2.57 2.11 -33.92
N GLY A 160 3.24 2.22 -32.76
CA GLY A 160 4.60 2.79 -32.66
C GLY A 160 4.66 4.33 -32.65
N ARG A 161 3.51 5.02 -32.71
CA ARG A 161 3.46 6.49 -32.70
C ARG A 161 3.81 7.03 -31.33
N ARG A 162 4.70 8.00 -31.29
CA ARG A 162 5.09 8.69 -30.07
C ARG A 162 4.19 9.89 -29.80
N THR A 163 3.74 10.04 -28.54
CA THR A 163 2.91 11.17 -28.12
C THR A 163 3.30 11.60 -26.72
N THR A 164 3.34 12.91 -26.47
CA THR A 164 3.46 13.44 -25.11
C THR A 164 2.06 13.64 -24.51
N ARG A 165 1.92 13.28 -23.26
CA ARG A 165 0.65 13.32 -22.53
C ARG A 165 0.84 13.83 -21.13
N THR A 166 -0.02 14.75 -20.71
CA THR A 166 -0.19 15.08 -19.28
C THR A 166 -1.30 14.19 -18.73
N ILE A 167 -0.98 13.48 -17.66
CA ILE A 167 -1.89 12.53 -17.01
C ILE A 167 -1.98 12.78 -15.51
N TRP A 168 -3.10 12.41 -14.91
CA TRP A 168 -3.35 12.40 -13.47
C TRP A 168 -3.42 10.95 -13.04
N PRO A 169 -2.31 10.35 -12.61
CA PRO A 169 -2.28 8.94 -12.28
C PRO A 169 -2.95 8.71 -10.93
N PHE A 170 -3.83 7.72 -10.80
CA PHE A 170 -4.51 7.43 -9.54
C PHE A 170 -4.45 5.95 -9.13
N ALA A 171 -4.02 5.05 -10.01
CA ALA A 171 -3.80 3.65 -9.69
C ALA A 171 -2.71 3.03 -10.58
N ILE A 172 -2.09 1.94 -10.08
CA ILE A 172 -1.21 1.07 -10.84
C ILE A 172 -1.76 -0.35 -10.75
N GLY A 173 -2.00 -0.97 -11.90
CA GLY A 173 -2.34 -2.38 -12.01
C GLY A 173 -1.08 -3.22 -12.26
N PHE A 174 -0.94 -4.29 -11.50
CA PHE A 174 0.13 -5.28 -11.64
C PHE A 174 -0.43 -6.51 -12.34
N PHE A 175 -0.12 -6.65 -13.61
CA PHE A 175 -0.49 -7.81 -14.42
C PHE A 175 0.73 -8.69 -14.62
N GLU A 176 0.51 -9.94 -15.04
CA GLU A 176 1.59 -10.91 -15.22
C GLU A 176 2.68 -10.43 -16.19
N ARG A 177 2.29 -9.73 -17.25
CA ARG A 177 3.19 -9.29 -18.34
C ARG A 177 3.31 -7.78 -18.49
N ALA A 178 2.68 -6.99 -17.63
CA ALA A 178 2.73 -5.54 -17.73
C ALA A 178 2.37 -4.85 -16.41
N ARG A 179 2.93 -3.67 -16.22
CA ARG A 179 2.46 -2.68 -15.27
C ARG A 179 1.63 -1.65 -16.01
N VAL A 180 0.47 -1.31 -15.48
CA VAL A 180 -0.46 -0.40 -16.14
C VAL A 180 -0.83 0.73 -15.20
N VAL A 181 -0.53 1.95 -15.60
CA VAL A 181 -0.97 3.15 -14.88
C VAL A 181 -2.37 3.52 -15.35
N VAL A 182 -3.30 3.61 -14.41
CA VAL A 182 -4.64 4.12 -14.66
C VAL A 182 -4.65 5.60 -14.34
N ALA A 183 -5.06 6.42 -15.31
CA ALA A 183 -4.97 7.86 -15.20
C ALA A 183 -6.08 8.58 -15.97
N TRP A 184 -6.42 9.80 -15.53
CA TRP A 184 -7.14 10.75 -16.36
C TRP A 184 -6.15 11.40 -17.34
N CYS A 185 -6.44 11.38 -18.62
CA CYS A 185 -5.61 11.98 -19.67
C CYS A 185 -6.19 13.34 -20.08
N GLU A 186 -5.45 14.44 -19.87
CA GLU A 186 -5.89 15.79 -20.20
C GLU A 186 -6.19 15.94 -21.70
N ARG A 187 -5.32 15.43 -22.55
CA ARG A 187 -5.47 15.49 -24.02
C ARG A 187 -6.74 14.79 -24.53
N ARG A 188 -7.11 13.65 -23.90
CA ARG A 188 -8.26 12.85 -24.30
C ARG A 188 -9.52 13.15 -23.48
N ARG A 189 -9.37 13.97 -22.43
CA ARG A 189 -10.44 14.32 -21.47
C ARG A 189 -11.20 13.09 -20.97
N GLY A 190 -10.44 12.03 -20.58
CA GLY A 190 -11.04 10.77 -20.14
C GLY A 190 -10.03 9.82 -19.53
N TYR A 191 -10.56 8.77 -18.90
CA TYR A 191 -9.76 7.72 -18.28
C TYR A 191 -9.04 6.89 -19.34
N ARG A 192 -7.76 6.57 -19.07
CA ARG A 192 -6.90 5.77 -19.96
C ARG A 192 -5.98 4.89 -19.15
N HIS A 193 -5.57 3.80 -19.78
CA HIS A 193 -4.61 2.84 -19.29
C HIS A 193 -3.31 3.00 -20.05
N PHE A 194 -2.21 3.22 -19.32
CA PHE A 194 -0.88 3.38 -19.91
C PHE A 194 0.01 2.25 -19.44
N ARG A 195 0.43 1.38 -20.34
CA ARG A 195 1.42 0.34 -20.07
C ARG A 195 2.78 0.99 -19.85
N LEU A 196 3.46 0.65 -18.75
CA LEU A 196 4.76 1.26 -18.40
C LEU A 196 5.87 0.86 -19.39
N ASP A 197 5.84 -0.34 -19.94
CA ASP A 197 6.76 -0.79 -20.99
C ASP A 197 6.68 0.04 -22.31
N ARG A 198 5.63 0.84 -22.46
CA ARG A 198 5.43 1.76 -23.60
C ARG A 198 5.70 3.22 -23.26
N VAL A 199 5.98 3.53 -22.00
CA VAL A 199 6.39 4.87 -21.57
C VAL A 199 7.89 4.98 -21.75
N THR A 200 8.34 5.92 -22.57
CA THR A 200 9.77 6.12 -22.87
C THR A 200 10.41 7.21 -22.01
N LYS A 201 9.59 8.10 -21.44
CA LYS A 201 10.02 9.16 -20.53
C LYS A 201 8.88 9.50 -19.59
N VAL A 202 9.20 9.79 -18.33
CA VAL A 202 8.26 10.31 -17.33
C VAL A 202 8.88 11.46 -16.59
N GLU A 203 8.10 12.51 -16.37
CA GLU A 203 8.47 13.66 -15.56
C GLU A 203 7.35 13.96 -14.57
N VAL A 204 7.71 14.12 -13.31
CA VAL A 204 6.78 14.58 -12.27
C VAL A 204 6.69 16.08 -12.37
N THR A 205 5.49 16.61 -12.58
CA THR A 205 5.29 18.07 -12.62
C THR A 205 5.07 18.61 -11.21
N ALA A 206 5.32 19.90 -11.01
CA ALA A 206 4.98 20.56 -9.74
C ALA A 206 3.46 20.72 -9.54
N ALA A 207 2.67 20.57 -10.61
CA ALA A 207 1.22 20.75 -10.57
C ALA A 207 0.52 19.52 -9.97
N ARG A 208 -0.40 19.76 -9.05
CA ARG A 208 -1.34 18.74 -8.57
C ARG A 208 -2.56 18.69 -9.48
N TYR A 209 -3.20 17.53 -9.57
CA TYR A 209 -4.45 17.45 -10.29
C TYR A 209 -5.62 18.02 -9.47
N PRO A 210 -6.66 18.59 -10.14
CA PRO A 210 -7.69 19.38 -9.45
C PRO A 210 -8.73 18.52 -8.71
N ARG A 211 -8.78 17.22 -8.97
CA ARG A 211 -9.71 16.28 -8.33
C ARG A 211 -8.93 15.23 -7.58
N GLY A 212 -9.20 15.05 -6.29
CA GLY A 212 -8.48 14.09 -5.45
C GLY A 212 -8.50 12.66 -5.99
N ARG A 213 -7.44 11.91 -5.73
CA ARG A 213 -7.25 10.52 -6.16
C ARG A 213 -8.44 9.60 -5.84
N ALA A 214 -9.03 9.76 -4.65
CA ALA A 214 -10.16 8.92 -4.22
C ALA A 214 -11.40 9.14 -5.12
N ALA A 215 -11.68 10.39 -5.51
CA ALA A 215 -12.79 10.71 -6.40
C ALA A 215 -12.57 10.13 -7.80
N LEU A 216 -11.35 10.29 -8.35
CA LEU A 216 -11.00 9.71 -9.66
C LEU A 216 -11.16 8.19 -9.68
N LEU A 217 -10.72 7.50 -8.62
CA LEU A 217 -10.84 6.05 -8.48
C LEU A 217 -12.31 5.61 -8.37
N ALA A 218 -13.12 6.35 -7.61
CA ALA A 218 -14.54 6.05 -7.44
C ALA A 218 -15.32 6.21 -8.77
N GLU A 219 -15.11 7.31 -9.47
CA GLU A 219 -15.72 7.55 -10.79
C GLU A 219 -15.32 6.49 -11.82
N TRP A 220 -14.01 6.16 -11.87
CA TRP A 220 -13.50 5.14 -12.77
C TRP A 220 -14.14 3.76 -12.50
N ARG A 221 -14.30 3.38 -11.23
CA ARG A 221 -14.98 2.13 -10.85
C ARG A 221 -16.45 2.12 -11.24
N GLN A 222 -17.18 3.23 -11.06
CA GLN A 222 -18.59 3.38 -11.45
C GLN A 222 -18.77 3.33 -12.97
N GLY A 223 -17.80 3.85 -13.72
CA GLY A 223 -17.77 3.78 -15.19
C GLY A 223 -17.39 2.41 -15.76
N GLY A 224 -17.44 1.35 -14.95
CA GLY A 224 -17.16 -0.03 -15.35
C GLY A 224 -15.67 -0.42 -15.34
N GLY A 225 -14.77 0.47 -14.88
CA GLY A 225 -13.33 0.15 -14.77
C GLY A 225 -12.64 -0.18 -16.09
N GLN A 226 -13.37 -0.22 -17.18
CA GLN A 226 -12.93 -0.61 -18.53
C GLN A 226 -12.92 0.62 -19.45
N GLY A 227 -11.95 1.51 -19.27
CA GLY A 227 -11.52 2.27 -20.43
C GLY A 227 -10.94 1.27 -21.43
N GLU A 228 -11.25 1.43 -22.72
CA GLU A 228 -10.84 0.56 -23.82
C GLU A 228 -9.44 -0.05 -23.59
N SER A 229 -9.42 -1.30 -23.13
CA SER A 229 -8.23 -2.08 -22.98
C SER A 229 -7.79 -2.49 -24.38
N HIS A 230 -6.84 -1.79 -24.96
CA HIS A 230 -6.07 -2.30 -26.10
C HIS A 230 -5.11 -3.42 -25.65
N ALA A 231 -5.56 -4.28 -24.76
CA ALA A 231 -4.90 -5.52 -24.38
C ALA A 231 -5.74 -6.68 -24.89
N GLN A 232 -5.93 -6.78 -26.21
CA GLN A 232 -6.28 -8.08 -26.80
C GLN A 232 -5.06 -9.00 -26.65
N PRO A 233 -5.20 -10.18 -26.06
CA PRO A 233 -4.18 -11.20 -26.18
C PRO A 233 -4.11 -11.59 -27.66
N VAL A 234 -2.93 -11.52 -28.24
CA VAL A 234 -2.64 -12.16 -29.54
C VAL A 234 -2.73 -13.67 -29.30
N THR A 235 -3.90 -14.22 -29.48
CA THR A 235 -4.07 -15.66 -29.72
C THR A 235 -3.47 -15.96 -31.11
N ARG A 236 -2.21 -16.34 -31.15
CA ARG A 236 -1.71 -17.08 -32.30
C ARG A 236 -2.34 -18.47 -32.26
N SER A 237 -3.38 -18.64 -33.06
CA SER A 237 -3.82 -19.93 -33.53
C SER A 237 -2.65 -20.61 -34.24
N ALA A 238 -2.11 -21.66 -33.61
CA ALA A 238 -1.30 -22.66 -34.31
C ALA A 238 -2.26 -23.78 -34.68
N ALA A 239 -2.95 -23.57 -35.79
CA ALA A 239 -3.56 -24.66 -36.53
C ALA A 239 -2.96 -24.67 -37.94
N ASP A 240 -2.58 -25.84 -38.36
CA ASP A 240 -2.22 -26.31 -39.69
C ASP A 240 -0.80 -26.06 -40.21
N LYS A 241 0.00 -27.12 -40.15
CA LYS A 241 0.30 -27.90 -41.35
C LYS A 241 1.22 -29.08 -41.04
N ASN A 242 0.69 -30.30 -41.40
CA ASN A 242 1.38 -31.57 -41.70
C ASN A 242 2.06 -32.29 -40.56
#